data_0712e8f65e643c81474c357870f651e1
#
_entry.id   0712e8f65e643c81474c357870f651e1
#
_cell.length_a   1.000
_cell.length_b   1.000
_cell.length_c   1.000
_cell.angle_alpha   90.00
_cell.angle_beta   90.00
_cell.angle_gamma   90.00
#
_symmetry.space_group_name_H-M   'P 1'
#
loop_
_entity.id
_entity.type
_entity.pdbx_description
1 polymer ?
#
loop_
_entity_poly.entity_id
_entity_poly.type
_entity_poly.pdbx_seq_one_letter_code
_entity_poly.pdbx_strand_id
1 'polypeptide(L)'
;NSNLTYTNSNTNSNINNNLNSGPSFLDRAKDSFTSLRENENLVQVFQLILIAVVTFLIMFGIRWFIKSQFTNRMESPFIIRGSNSGKSSIVVSQDPSDSNSITLYRSDGEEGAEFTYTTWLLIQNLEYKAGEWKHIFHKGNKTSYPNRAPGVWIHPNKNLLRIYMNTYDDPLEYIDIDNVPVRKWFHLSISLNHKYLDIYFNGQLRKRKELTSLPRQNYGELWCCLFGGFDGYISKLQYHRKALDYSEIENIVKEGPSKDACGDTGEYPPYLDDSWWYDL
;
A
#
# COMPACT_ATOMS: atom_id res chain seq x y z
N ASN A 1 -43.84 -30.00 98.30
CA ASN A 1 -43.26 -30.97 97.48
C ASN A 1 -44.13 -31.28 96.29
N SER A 2 -44.05 -30.54 95.25
CA SER A 2 -44.95 -30.52 94.12
C SER A 2 -44.18 -30.92 92.87
N ASN A 3 -44.55 -32.06 92.34
CA ASN A 3 -44.06 -32.48 91.02
C ASN A 3 -44.99 -31.89 89.95
N LEU A 4 -44.45 -31.11 89.07
CA LEU A 4 -45.08 -30.64 87.84
C LEU A 4 -44.64 -31.46 86.68
N THR A 5 -45.53 -32.21 86.10
CA THR A 5 -45.39 -33.00 84.86
C THR A 5 -45.64 -32.10 83.68
N TYR A 6 -44.65 -31.99 82.79
CA TYR A 6 -44.78 -31.32 81.49
C TYR A 6 -45.29 -32.34 80.44
N THR A 7 -46.52 -32.10 79.92
CA THR A 7 -47.03 -32.77 78.74
C THR A 7 -46.62 -32.05 77.51
N ASN A 8 -45.88 -32.76 76.62
CA ASN A 8 -45.39 -32.33 75.35
C ASN A 8 -46.45 -32.51 74.26
N SER A 9 -47.06 -31.45 73.78
CA SER A 9 -48.01 -31.50 72.66
C SER A 9 -47.32 -31.04 71.40
N ASN A 10 -46.88 -31.98 70.55
CA ASN A 10 -46.41 -31.74 69.18
C ASN A 10 -47.58 -31.35 68.30
N THR A 11 -47.69 -30.09 67.93
CA THR A 11 -48.48 -29.64 66.82
C THR A 11 -47.61 -29.33 65.64
N ASN A 12 -47.55 -30.27 64.68
CA ASN A 12 -46.93 -30.05 63.34
C ASN A 12 -47.84 -29.12 62.56
N SER A 13 -47.46 -27.88 62.43
CA SER A 13 -48.04 -26.95 61.46
C SER A 13 -47.17 -26.95 60.20
N ASN A 14 -47.61 -27.72 59.19
CA ASN A 14 -47.06 -27.59 57.83
C ASN A 14 -47.47 -26.22 57.25
N ILE A 15 -46.59 -25.28 57.31
CA ILE A 15 -46.71 -24.03 56.55
C ILE A 15 -46.15 -24.32 55.13
N ASN A 16 -47.06 -24.64 54.21
CA ASN A 16 -46.77 -24.62 52.76
C ASN A 16 -46.56 -23.17 52.33
N ASN A 17 -45.31 -22.74 52.29
CA ASN A 17 -44.89 -21.51 51.63
C ASN A 17 -44.94 -21.74 50.10
N ASN A 18 -46.14 -21.65 49.52
CA ASN A 18 -46.26 -21.40 48.08
C ASN A 18 -45.83 -19.96 47.77
N LEU A 19 -44.52 -19.75 47.65
CA LEU A 19 -43.97 -18.58 46.99
C LEU A 19 -44.32 -18.72 45.49
N ASN A 20 -45.39 -18.07 45.08
CA ASN A 20 -45.70 -17.82 43.68
C ASN A 20 -44.62 -16.95 43.10
N SER A 21 -43.49 -17.56 42.69
CA SER A 21 -42.53 -16.91 41.84
C SER A 21 -43.18 -16.72 40.48
N GLY A 22 -43.59 -15.47 40.21
CA GLY A 22 -44.11 -15.11 38.90
C GLY A 22 -43.09 -15.52 37.80
N PRO A 23 -43.53 -15.71 36.56
CA PRO A 23 -42.68 -16.20 35.48
C PRO A 23 -41.43 -15.36 35.36
N SER A 24 -40.29 -16.04 35.30
CA SER A 24 -38.98 -15.41 35.12
C SER A 24 -38.95 -14.51 33.87
N PHE A 25 -38.10 -13.47 33.87
CA PHE A 25 -37.91 -12.62 32.69
C PHE A 25 -37.68 -13.44 31.43
N LEU A 26 -36.93 -14.56 31.57
CA LEU A 26 -36.62 -15.50 30.46
C LEU A 26 -37.90 -16.26 30.02
N ASP A 27 -38.83 -16.61 30.94
CA ASP A 27 -40.07 -17.27 30.59
C ASP A 27 -41.02 -16.31 29.88
N ARG A 28 -41.13 -15.06 30.34
CA ARG A 28 -41.88 -13.99 29.64
C ARG A 28 -41.32 -13.70 28.25
N ALA A 29 -40.01 -13.70 28.10
CA ALA A 29 -39.37 -13.53 26.81
C ALA A 29 -39.68 -14.71 25.88
N LYS A 30 -39.62 -15.96 26.38
CA LYS A 30 -39.98 -17.15 25.61
C LYS A 30 -41.44 -17.14 25.17
N ASP A 31 -42.36 -16.82 26.09
CA ASP A 31 -43.79 -16.72 25.78
C ASP A 31 -44.10 -15.62 24.77
N SER A 32 -43.39 -14.48 24.85
CA SER A 32 -43.50 -13.43 23.84
C SER A 32 -42.96 -13.88 22.49
N PHE A 33 -41.84 -14.62 22.45
CA PHE A 33 -41.29 -15.19 21.20
C PHE A 33 -42.22 -16.26 20.62
N THR A 34 -42.84 -17.11 21.44
CA THR A 34 -43.80 -18.14 20.97
C THR A 34 -45.07 -17.51 20.41
N SER A 35 -45.64 -16.51 21.06
CA SER A 35 -46.83 -15.80 20.57
C SER A 35 -46.55 -15.01 19.26
N LEU A 36 -45.32 -14.47 19.09
CA LEU A 36 -44.90 -13.85 17.84
C LEU A 36 -44.76 -14.88 16.72
N ARG A 37 -44.31 -16.11 17.03
CA ARG A 37 -44.14 -17.21 16.07
C ARG A 37 -45.46 -17.80 15.60
N GLU A 38 -46.50 -17.77 16.42
CA GLU A 38 -47.86 -18.26 16.08
C GLU A 38 -48.60 -17.34 15.11
N ASN A 39 -48.16 -16.08 14.98
CA ASN A 39 -48.76 -15.15 14.04
C ASN A 39 -47.99 -15.18 12.69
N GLU A 40 -48.48 -15.99 11.74
CA GLU A 40 -47.85 -16.17 10.42
C GLU A 40 -47.53 -14.84 9.70
N ASN A 41 -48.40 -13.86 9.82
CA ASN A 41 -48.21 -12.55 9.22
C ASN A 41 -47.00 -11.79 9.84
N LEU A 42 -46.83 -11.89 11.17
CA LEU A 42 -45.67 -11.27 11.83
C LEU A 42 -44.38 -11.98 11.46
N VAL A 43 -44.37 -13.29 11.36
CA VAL A 43 -43.19 -14.07 10.92
C VAL A 43 -42.78 -13.67 9.50
N GLN A 44 -43.75 -13.53 8.58
CA GLN A 44 -43.49 -13.08 7.22
C GLN A 44 -42.89 -11.66 7.17
N VAL A 45 -43.45 -10.73 7.97
CA VAL A 45 -42.90 -9.36 8.06
C VAL A 45 -41.45 -9.37 8.60
N PHE A 46 -41.16 -10.15 9.65
CA PHE A 46 -39.81 -10.29 10.17
C PHE A 46 -38.84 -10.89 9.14
N GLN A 47 -39.28 -11.88 8.36
CA GLN A 47 -38.46 -12.45 7.29
C GLN A 47 -38.16 -11.42 6.20
N LEU A 48 -39.15 -10.62 5.79
CA LEU A 48 -38.94 -9.55 4.80
C LEU A 48 -37.97 -8.48 5.32
N ILE A 49 -38.10 -8.07 6.58
CA ILE A 49 -37.18 -7.12 7.21
C ILE A 49 -35.76 -7.71 7.27
N LEU A 50 -35.64 -8.98 7.67
CA LEU A 50 -34.33 -9.66 7.71
C LEU A 50 -33.67 -9.70 6.33
N ILE A 51 -34.45 -10.08 5.30
CA ILE A 51 -33.97 -10.10 3.91
C ILE A 51 -33.53 -8.70 3.48
N ALA A 52 -34.33 -7.67 3.78
CA ALA A 52 -34.00 -6.29 3.46
C ALA A 52 -32.69 -5.82 4.14
N VAL A 53 -32.49 -6.16 5.42
CA VAL A 53 -31.27 -5.84 6.16
C VAL A 53 -30.06 -6.57 5.59
N VAL A 54 -30.21 -7.87 5.30
CA VAL A 54 -29.11 -8.67 4.71
C VAL A 54 -28.74 -8.14 3.34
N THR A 55 -29.70 -7.83 2.47
CA THR A 55 -29.43 -7.25 1.15
C THR A 55 -28.77 -5.89 1.25
N PHE A 56 -29.21 -5.05 2.19
CA PHE A 56 -28.57 -3.76 2.45
C PHE A 56 -27.10 -3.91 2.90
N LEU A 57 -26.82 -4.83 3.83
CA LEU A 57 -25.46 -5.10 4.30
C LEU A 57 -24.56 -5.63 3.16
N ILE A 58 -25.09 -6.51 2.32
CA ILE A 58 -24.34 -7.02 1.14
C ILE A 58 -24.03 -5.88 0.17
N MET A 59 -25.04 -5.05 -0.17
CA MET A 59 -24.83 -3.90 -1.07
C MET A 59 -23.84 -2.90 -0.48
N PHE A 60 -23.92 -2.63 0.82
CA PHE A 60 -22.98 -1.75 1.52
C PHE A 60 -21.55 -2.33 1.49
N GLY A 61 -21.41 -3.63 1.78
CA GLY A 61 -20.11 -4.34 1.70
C GLY A 61 -19.50 -4.30 0.30
N ILE A 62 -20.31 -4.58 -0.73
CA ILE A 62 -19.88 -4.51 -2.14
C ILE A 62 -19.43 -3.08 -2.49
N ARG A 63 -20.25 -2.08 -2.13
CA ARG A 63 -19.92 -0.67 -2.39
C ARG A 63 -18.63 -0.23 -1.68
N TRP A 64 -18.47 -0.63 -0.40
CA TRP A 64 -17.25 -0.36 0.36
C TRP A 64 -16.04 -1.03 -0.27
N PHE A 65 -16.16 -2.31 -0.68
CA PHE A 65 -15.08 -3.06 -1.35
C PHE A 65 -14.68 -2.42 -2.68
N ILE A 66 -15.67 -2.09 -3.53
CA ILE A 66 -15.42 -1.41 -4.81
C ILE A 66 -14.70 -0.07 -4.55
N LYS A 67 -15.22 0.76 -3.63
CA LYS A 67 -14.61 2.04 -3.30
C LYS A 67 -13.16 1.87 -2.81
N SER A 68 -12.91 0.90 -1.94
CA SER A 68 -11.56 0.60 -1.42
C SER A 68 -10.59 0.23 -2.54
N GLN A 69 -11.01 -0.61 -3.49
CA GLN A 69 -10.17 -1.02 -4.63
C GLN A 69 -9.89 0.14 -5.59
N PHE A 70 -10.89 0.97 -5.88
CA PHE A 70 -10.71 2.15 -6.74
C PHE A 70 -9.82 3.21 -6.09
N THR A 71 -9.99 3.49 -4.81
CA THR A 71 -9.16 4.44 -4.07
C THR A 71 -7.70 3.99 -4.08
N ASN A 72 -7.41 2.73 -3.79
CA ASN A 72 -6.05 2.19 -3.81
C ASN A 72 -5.40 2.32 -5.19
N ARG A 73 -6.15 2.09 -6.28
CA ARG A 73 -5.64 2.24 -7.65
C ARG A 73 -5.29 3.69 -8.00
N MET A 74 -6.04 4.65 -7.50
CA MET A 74 -5.79 6.08 -7.75
C MET A 74 -4.67 6.64 -6.89
N GLU A 75 -4.54 6.13 -5.65
CA GLU A 75 -3.54 6.62 -4.70
C GLU A 75 -2.16 6.01 -4.90
N SER A 76 -2.11 4.77 -5.42
CA SER A 76 -0.85 4.04 -5.59
C SER A 76 -0.83 3.26 -6.91
N PRO A 77 -0.92 3.94 -8.08
CA PRO A 77 -0.92 3.25 -9.37
C PRO A 77 0.44 2.63 -9.69
N PHE A 78 0.42 1.42 -10.23
CA PHE A 78 1.59 0.84 -10.88
C PHE A 78 1.78 1.47 -12.27
N ILE A 79 2.97 1.98 -12.52
CA ILE A 79 3.40 2.52 -13.81
C ILE A 79 3.95 1.39 -14.68
N ILE A 80 4.80 0.56 -14.09
CA ILE A 80 5.32 -0.67 -14.69
C ILE A 80 5.00 -1.80 -13.71
N ARG A 81 4.26 -2.83 -14.14
CA ARG A 81 3.90 -3.97 -13.28
C ARG A 81 4.91 -5.11 -13.36
N GLY A 82 5.31 -5.44 -14.57
CA GLY A 82 6.26 -6.51 -14.87
C GLY A 82 7.71 -6.06 -14.79
N SER A 83 8.60 -6.85 -15.38
CA SER A 83 10.01 -6.52 -15.57
C SER A 83 10.27 -6.14 -17.02
N ASN A 84 10.95 -5.03 -17.24
CA ASN A 84 11.28 -4.50 -18.56
C ASN A 84 12.76 -4.25 -18.70
N SER A 85 13.28 -4.48 -19.90
CA SER A 85 14.69 -4.18 -20.21
C SER A 85 15.00 -2.69 -20.04
N GLY A 86 16.07 -2.39 -19.36
CA GLY A 86 16.57 -1.02 -19.19
C GLY A 86 17.01 -0.34 -20.50
N LYS A 87 17.10 -1.08 -21.60
CA LYS A 87 17.40 -0.58 -22.95
C LYS A 87 16.16 -0.23 -23.77
N SER A 88 14.97 -0.64 -23.30
CA SER A 88 13.70 -0.41 -23.99
C SER A 88 12.99 0.81 -23.41
N SER A 89 12.84 1.86 -24.21
CA SER A 89 12.16 3.08 -23.76
C SER A 89 10.65 2.85 -23.56
N ILE A 90 10.11 3.36 -22.47
CA ILE A 90 8.70 3.33 -22.14
C ILE A 90 8.24 4.75 -21.86
N VAL A 91 7.08 5.10 -22.39
CA VAL A 91 6.42 6.39 -22.14
C VAL A 91 5.04 6.12 -21.56
N VAL A 92 4.72 6.76 -20.46
CA VAL A 92 3.40 6.65 -19.83
C VAL A 92 2.74 8.02 -19.86
N SER A 93 1.69 8.09 -20.68
CA SER A 93 0.87 9.29 -20.82
C SER A 93 0.20 9.67 -19.50
N GLN A 94 0.14 10.98 -19.24
CA GLN A 94 -0.57 11.55 -18.10
C GLN A 94 -1.88 12.21 -18.50
N ASP A 95 -2.24 12.16 -19.79
CA ASP A 95 -3.48 12.72 -20.30
C ASP A 95 -4.67 11.81 -19.94
N PRO A 96 -5.62 12.27 -19.12
CA PRO A 96 -6.79 11.45 -18.76
C PRO A 96 -7.69 11.09 -19.92
N SER A 97 -7.59 11.78 -21.06
CA SER A 97 -8.36 11.47 -22.29
C SER A 97 -7.79 10.26 -23.05
N ASP A 98 -6.54 9.89 -22.79
CA ASP A 98 -5.90 8.70 -23.36
C ASP A 98 -6.30 7.45 -22.56
N SER A 99 -6.92 6.47 -23.20
CA SER A 99 -7.35 5.22 -22.56
C SER A 99 -6.21 4.38 -21.98
N ASN A 100 -4.98 4.60 -22.46
CA ASN A 100 -3.78 3.91 -21.99
C ASN A 100 -2.99 4.73 -20.97
N SER A 101 -3.49 5.91 -20.58
CA SER A 101 -2.82 6.75 -19.61
C SER A 101 -2.88 6.15 -18.19
N ILE A 102 -1.84 6.45 -17.42
CA ILE A 102 -1.81 6.20 -15.98
C ILE A 102 -1.61 7.54 -15.31
N THR A 103 -2.73 8.22 -15.04
CA THR A 103 -2.69 9.55 -14.42
C THR A 103 -2.20 9.46 -12.99
N LEU A 104 -1.08 10.15 -12.72
CA LEU A 104 -0.54 10.29 -11.37
C LEU A 104 -1.10 11.55 -10.73
N TYR A 105 -2.00 11.37 -9.80
CA TYR A 105 -2.60 12.50 -9.10
C TYR A 105 -1.57 13.20 -8.23
N ARG A 106 -1.67 14.52 -8.21
CA ARG A 106 -0.85 15.35 -7.33
C ARG A 106 -1.10 14.96 -5.87
N SER A 107 -0.03 14.89 -5.11
CA SER A 107 -0.12 14.75 -3.67
C SER A 107 -0.52 16.08 -3.05
N ASP A 108 -1.53 16.05 -2.20
CA ASP A 108 -1.97 17.17 -1.39
C ASP A 108 -1.94 16.72 0.08
N GLY A 109 -0.74 16.45 0.62
CA GLY A 109 -0.55 16.26 2.06
C GLY A 109 -0.99 17.51 2.83
N GLU A 110 -1.49 17.35 4.05
CA GLU A 110 -1.97 18.48 4.88
C GLU A 110 -0.91 19.55 5.08
N GLU A 111 0.35 19.20 5.04
CA GLU A 111 1.49 20.08 5.29
C GLU A 111 2.31 20.40 4.02
N GLY A 112 1.95 19.87 2.85
CA GLY A 112 2.64 20.14 1.59
C GLY A 112 2.74 18.95 0.64
N ALA A 113 3.71 18.98 -0.27
CA ALA A 113 3.88 17.93 -1.26
C ALA A 113 4.47 16.67 -0.63
N GLU A 114 3.74 15.56 -0.74
CA GLU A 114 4.18 14.25 -0.29
C GLU A 114 3.98 13.22 -1.40
N PHE A 115 4.97 12.43 -1.70
CA PHE A 115 4.84 11.28 -2.60
C PHE A 115 6.01 10.31 -2.44
N THR A 116 5.81 9.10 -2.90
CA THR A 116 6.88 8.11 -2.98
C THR A 116 6.85 7.41 -4.34
N TYR A 117 8.01 7.30 -4.97
CA TYR A 117 8.22 6.39 -6.10
C TYR A 117 9.02 5.19 -5.62
N THR A 118 8.55 3.99 -5.95
CA THR A 118 9.21 2.73 -5.63
C THR A 118 9.48 1.94 -6.89
N THR A 119 10.62 1.29 -7.00
CA THR A 119 10.95 0.43 -8.13
C THR A 119 12.03 -0.58 -7.76
N TRP A 120 12.02 -1.71 -8.44
CA TRP A 120 13.11 -2.67 -8.42
C TRP A 120 14.01 -2.44 -9.61
N LEU A 121 15.31 -2.44 -9.37
CA LEU A 121 16.35 -2.23 -10.38
C LEU A 121 17.38 -3.36 -10.33
N LEU A 122 17.78 -3.84 -11.52
CA LEU A 122 18.93 -4.69 -11.72
C LEU A 122 19.86 -4.01 -12.69
N ILE A 123 21.01 -3.54 -12.24
CA ILE A 123 22.06 -2.96 -13.08
C ILE A 123 23.06 -4.06 -13.37
N GLN A 124 23.22 -4.46 -14.63
CA GLN A 124 24.11 -5.55 -15.02
C GLN A 124 25.52 -5.04 -15.30
N ASN A 125 25.64 -3.92 -16.01
CA ASN A 125 26.92 -3.39 -16.41
C ASN A 125 26.94 -1.85 -16.35
N LEU A 126 27.84 -1.29 -15.56
CA LEU A 126 28.03 0.16 -15.45
C LEU A 126 28.84 0.75 -16.62
N GLU A 127 29.63 -0.06 -17.31
CA GLU A 127 30.46 0.39 -18.47
C GLU A 127 29.60 0.57 -19.74
N TYR A 128 28.40 0.03 -19.77
CA TYR A 128 27.47 0.33 -20.85
C TYR A 128 27.34 1.84 -21.02
N LYS A 129 27.55 2.35 -22.22
CA LYS A 129 27.59 3.80 -22.51
C LYS A 129 28.48 4.58 -21.53
N ALA A 130 29.72 4.10 -21.36
CA ALA A 130 30.70 4.82 -20.56
C ALA A 130 30.88 6.26 -21.08
N GLY A 131 31.00 7.21 -20.18
CA GLY A 131 31.08 8.63 -20.51
C GLY A 131 29.73 9.33 -20.68
N GLU A 132 28.60 8.59 -20.75
CA GLU A 132 27.28 9.15 -20.91
C GLU A 132 26.40 8.89 -19.65
N TRP A 133 25.50 9.82 -19.34
CA TRP A 133 24.48 9.61 -18.33
C TRP A 133 23.49 8.56 -18.79
N LYS A 134 23.20 7.56 -17.95
CA LYS A 134 22.29 6.45 -18.24
C LYS A 134 20.96 6.72 -17.56
N HIS A 135 19.93 6.87 -18.36
CA HIS A 135 18.61 7.22 -17.89
C HIS A 135 17.85 6.00 -17.33
N ILE A 136 17.28 6.14 -16.14
CA ILE A 136 16.39 5.14 -15.57
C ILE A 136 14.93 5.58 -15.77
N PHE A 137 14.50 6.64 -15.10
CA PHE A 137 13.18 7.22 -15.34
C PHE A 137 13.15 8.70 -14.91
N HIS A 138 12.19 9.45 -15.44
CA HIS A 138 11.87 10.78 -14.95
C HIS A 138 10.42 11.12 -15.25
N LYS A 139 9.85 12.02 -14.45
CA LYS A 139 8.55 12.64 -14.70
C LYS A 139 8.76 14.09 -15.13
N GLY A 140 8.31 14.43 -16.35
CA GLY A 140 8.52 15.78 -16.88
C GLY A 140 8.58 15.83 -18.38
N ASN A 141 9.45 16.72 -18.92
CA ASN A 141 9.59 16.93 -20.36
C ASN A 141 10.36 15.78 -21.02
N LYS A 142 10.04 15.46 -22.26
CA LYS A 142 10.73 14.44 -23.06
C LYS A 142 12.27 14.59 -23.05
N THR A 143 12.75 15.84 -23.08
CA THR A 143 14.19 16.14 -23.05
C THR A 143 14.79 16.04 -21.66
N SER A 144 14.00 15.74 -20.62
CA SER A 144 14.43 15.72 -19.21
C SER A 144 14.95 17.09 -18.73
N TYR A 145 14.57 18.18 -19.39
CA TYR A 145 14.93 19.54 -19.00
C TYR A 145 13.84 20.52 -19.46
N PRO A 146 13.47 21.52 -18.68
CA PRO A 146 13.89 21.78 -17.29
C PRO A 146 13.16 20.91 -16.26
N ASN A 147 12.05 20.25 -16.64
CA ASN A 147 11.19 19.51 -15.71
C ASN A 147 11.60 18.03 -15.63
N ARG A 148 12.04 17.60 -14.43
CA ARG A 148 12.36 16.22 -14.07
C ARG A 148 12.23 16.01 -12.57
N ALA A 149 11.01 15.82 -12.09
CA ALA A 149 10.71 15.68 -10.67
C ALA A 149 9.79 14.47 -10.39
N PRO A 150 10.38 13.32 -9.99
CA PRO A 150 11.81 13.01 -9.90
C PRO A 150 12.45 12.68 -11.24
N GLY A 151 13.79 12.70 -11.29
CA GLY A 151 14.57 12.18 -12.40
C GLY A 151 15.73 11.34 -11.90
N VAL A 152 15.88 10.10 -12.38
CA VAL A 152 16.83 9.11 -11.87
C VAL A 152 17.79 8.69 -12.97
N TRP A 153 19.09 8.82 -12.68
CA TRP A 153 20.17 8.60 -13.64
C TRP A 153 21.34 7.87 -13.00
N ILE A 154 22.02 7.02 -13.77
CA ILE A 154 23.31 6.44 -13.40
C ILE A 154 24.42 7.34 -13.94
N HIS A 155 25.41 7.60 -13.12
CA HIS A 155 26.56 8.44 -13.48
C HIS A 155 27.37 7.82 -14.64
N PRO A 156 27.97 8.63 -15.54
CA PRO A 156 28.71 8.15 -16.69
C PRO A 156 29.83 7.14 -16.36
N ASN A 157 30.64 7.44 -15.36
CA ASN A 157 31.91 6.71 -15.08
C ASN A 157 32.07 6.27 -13.62
N LYS A 158 31.06 6.49 -12.77
CA LYS A 158 31.12 6.14 -11.34
C LYS A 158 29.97 5.24 -10.97
N ASN A 159 30.14 4.38 -9.99
CA ASN A 159 29.07 3.65 -9.37
C ASN A 159 28.27 4.59 -8.45
N LEU A 160 27.42 5.42 -9.09
CA LEU A 160 26.65 6.47 -8.43
C LEU A 160 25.33 6.64 -9.13
N LEU A 161 24.28 6.74 -8.34
CA LEU A 161 22.92 7.09 -8.77
C LEU A 161 22.65 8.55 -8.43
N ARG A 162 22.24 9.34 -9.42
CA ARG A 162 21.81 10.73 -9.24
C ARG A 162 20.30 10.83 -9.35
N ILE A 163 19.68 11.44 -8.35
CA ILE A 163 18.24 11.67 -8.29
C ILE A 163 18.02 13.18 -8.29
N TYR A 164 17.36 13.66 -9.33
CA TYR A 164 16.96 15.06 -9.46
C TYR A 164 15.58 15.27 -8.88
N MET A 165 15.40 16.44 -8.26
CA MET A 165 14.13 16.93 -7.79
C MET A 165 14.05 18.43 -8.08
N ASN A 166 13.21 18.83 -9.04
CA ASN A 166 13.03 20.25 -9.29
C ASN A 166 12.44 20.94 -8.06
N THR A 167 13.05 22.06 -7.70
CA THR A 167 12.49 23.00 -6.72
C THR A 167 12.11 24.32 -7.40
N TYR A 168 11.48 25.21 -6.69
CA TYR A 168 11.15 26.53 -7.26
C TYR A 168 12.37 27.40 -7.50
N ASP A 169 13.41 27.26 -6.65
CA ASP A 169 14.64 28.04 -6.75
C ASP A 169 15.71 27.38 -7.63
N ASP A 170 15.80 26.04 -7.62
CA ASP A 170 16.75 25.28 -8.43
C ASP A 170 16.07 24.14 -9.20
N PRO A 171 15.90 24.26 -10.52
CA PRO A 171 15.35 23.19 -11.35
C PRO A 171 16.31 22.02 -11.52
N LEU A 172 17.57 22.12 -11.10
CA LEU A 172 18.57 21.08 -11.22
C LEU A 172 19.01 20.51 -9.88
N GLU A 173 18.28 20.76 -8.81
CA GLU A 173 18.62 20.24 -7.51
C GLU A 173 18.63 18.71 -7.52
N TYR A 174 19.66 18.13 -6.90
CA TYR A 174 19.88 16.68 -6.92
C TYR A 174 20.48 16.13 -5.62
N ILE A 175 20.42 14.82 -5.50
CA ILE A 175 21.09 14.03 -4.47
C ILE A 175 21.84 12.88 -5.16
N ASP A 176 23.09 12.66 -4.74
CA ASP A 176 23.93 11.58 -5.24
C ASP A 176 24.02 10.46 -4.19
N ILE A 177 23.87 9.21 -4.66
CA ILE A 177 23.97 8.00 -3.85
C ILE A 177 25.07 7.12 -4.44
N ASP A 178 26.11 6.91 -3.66
CA ASP A 178 27.25 6.06 -4.04
C ASP A 178 26.97 4.58 -3.71
N ASN A 179 27.79 3.70 -4.28
CA ASN A 179 27.77 2.26 -4.01
C ASN A 179 26.41 1.61 -4.31
N VAL A 180 25.93 1.82 -5.54
CA VAL A 180 24.72 1.18 -6.03
C VAL A 180 24.98 -0.31 -6.28
N PRO A 181 24.09 -1.22 -5.85
CA PRO A 181 24.23 -2.65 -6.12
C PRO A 181 24.29 -2.94 -7.62
N VAL A 182 25.28 -3.74 -8.04
CA VAL A 182 25.47 -4.18 -9.44
C VAL A 182 25.32 -5.69 -9.49
N ARG A 183 24.68 -6.21 -10.56
CA ARG A 183 24.39 -7.64 -10.78
C ARG A 183 23.51 -8.27 -9.72
N LYS A 184 22.82 -7.44 -8.94
CA LYS A 184 21.83 -7.87 -7.94
C LYS A 184 20.60 -7.00 -8.06
N TRP A 185 19.44 -7.57 -7.87
CA TRP A 185 18.22 -6.79 -7.71
C TRP A 185 18.30 -5.96 -6.42
N PHE A 186 17.90 -4.72 -6.50
CA PHE A 186 17.72 -3.88 -5.33
C PHE A 186 16.46 -3.02 -5.49
N HIS A 187 15.86 -2.71 -4.39
CA HIS A 187 14.69 -1.86 -4.31
C HIS A 187 15.15 -0.41 -4.08
N LEU A 188 14.65 0.49 -4.90
CA LEU A 188 14.84 1.93 -4.77
C LEU A 188 13.49 2.54 -4.36
N SER A 189 13.46 3.28 -3.24
CA SER A 189 12.35 4.19 -2.90
C SER A 189 12.85 5.61 -2.82
N ILE A 190 12.09 6.51 -3.45
CA ILE A 190 12.33 7.96 -3.46
C ILE A 190 11.11 8.58 -2.80
N SER A 191 11.23 8.93 -1.53
CA SER A 191 10.14 9.51 -0.73
C SER A 191 10.39 10.99 -0.54
N LEU A 192 9.40 11.78 -0.90
CA LEU A 192 9.37 13.21 -0.63
C LEU A 192 8.34 13.48 0.47
N ASN A 193 8.78 14.17 1.52
CA ASN A 193 7.92 14.69 2.57
C ASN A 193 8.25 16.18 2.75
N HIS A 194 7.39 17.06 2.24
CA HIS A 194 7.58 18.50 2.19
C HIS A 194 8.89 18.88 1.47
N LYS A 195 9.92 19.24 2.24
CA LYS A 195 11.26 19.57 1.78
C LYS A 195 12.27 18.44 1.96
N TYR A 196 11.88 17.34 2.61
CA TYR A 196 12.79 16.24 2.87
C TYR A 196 12.70 15.18 1.80
N LEU A 197 13.79 15.00 1.07
CA LEU A 197 13.94 13.96 0.05
C LEU A 197 14.72 12.80 0.66
N ASP A 198 14.04 11.68 0.88
CA ASP A 198 14.57 10.46 1.46
C ASP A 198 14.77 9.40 0.39
N ILE A 199 15.96 8.81 0.36
CA ILE A 199 16.29 7.74 -0.56
C ILE A 199 16.58 6.46 0.23
N TYR A 200 15.84 5.42 -0.11
CA TYR A 200 15.95 4.10 0.52
C TYR A 200 16.45 3.06 -0.50
N PHE A 201 17.36 2.20 -0.06
CA PHE A 201 17.75 0.99 -0.77
C PHE A 201 17.35 -0.22 0.09
N ASN A 202 16.59 -1.15 -0.50
CA ASN A 202 16.12 -2.36 0.19
C ASN A 202 15.47 -2.08 1.55
N GLY A 203 14.67 -1.01 1.62
CA GLY A 203 14.00 -0.58 2.84
C GLY A 203 14.86 0.25 3.80
N GLN A 204 16.16 0.34 3.61
CA GLN A 204 17.06 1.09 4.48
C GLN A 204 17.28 2.51 3.96
N LEU A 205 17.15 3.50 4.83
CA LEU A 205 17.44 4.90 4.52
C LEU A 205 18.94 5.05 4.20
N ARG A 206 19.25 5.39 2.95
CA ARG A 206 20.63 5.61 2.51
C ARG A 206 21.05 7.06 2.67
N LYS A 207 20.15 7.98 2.34
CA LYS A 207 20.45 9.40 2.41
C LYS A 207 19.18 10.21 2.54
N ARG A 208 19.23 11.28 3.33
CA ARG A 208 18.22 12.33 3.42
C ARG A 208 18.83 13.64 2.96
N LYS A 209 18.09 14.39 2.17
CA LYS A 209 18.44 15.76 1.78
C LYS A 209 17.27 16.69 2.09
N GLU A 210 17.53 17.78 2.76
CA GLU A 210 16.65 18.92 2.80
C GLU A 210 16.81 19.73 1.52
N LEU A 211 15.74 19.92 0.77
CA LEU A 211 15.70 20.69 -0.45
C LEU A 211 15.81 22.19 -0.14
N THR A 212 16.44 22.94 -1.05
CA THR A 212 16.68 24.37 -0.87
C THR A 212 15.39 25.19 -0.85
N SER A 213 14.36 24.74 -1.60
CA SER A 213 13.03 25.31 -1.57
C SER A 213 11.95 24.26 -1.80
N LEU A 214 10.69 24.70 -1.92
CA LEU A 214 9.57 23.78 -2.13
C LEU A 214 9.73 22.99 -3.43
N PRO A 215 9.46 21.69 -3.41
CA PRO A 215 9.51 20.85 -4.60
C PRO A 215 8.44 21.25 -5.60
N ARG A 216 8.83 21.31 -6.87
CA ARG A 216 7.94 21.65 -7.98
C ARG A 216 7.40 20.38 -8.64
N GLN A 217 6.16 20.06 -8.36
CA GLN A 217 5.46 19.01 -9.08
C GLN A 217 5.14 19.46 -10.51
N ASN A 218 5.14 18.51 -11.45
CA ASN A 218 4.82 18.76 -12.85
C ASN A 218 3.76 17.79 -13.36
N TYR A 219 3.11 18.17 -14.47
CA TYR A 219 2.09 17.36 -15.14
C TYR A 219 2.63 16.63 -16.37
N GLY A 220 3.97 16.66 -16.58
CA GLY A 220 4.62 15.98 -17.69
C GLY A 220 4.45 14.47 -17.64
N GLU A 221 4.70 13.84 -18.76
CA GLU A 221 4.67 12.40 -18.91
C GLU A 221 5.74 11.72 -18.05
N LEU A 222 5.57 10.44 -17.82
CA LEU A 222 6.60 9.62 -17.19
C LEU A 222 7.36 8.85 -18.27
N TRP A 223 8.64 9.04 -18.28
CA TRP A 223 9.60 8.51 -19.26
C TRP A 223 10.54 7.53 -18.58
N CYS A 224 10.66 6.32 -19.11
CA CYS A 224 11.58 5.31 -18.62
C CYS A 224 12.55 4.90 -19.71
N CYS A 225 13.82 4.67 -19.35
CA CYS A 225 14.85 4.10 -20.19
C CYS A 225 15.08 4.86 -21.51
N LEU A 226 14.90 6.20 -21.51
CA LEU A 226 15.20 7.05 -22.66
C LEU A 226 16.70 7.14 -22.94
N PHE A 227 17.06 7.73 -24.08
CA PHE A 227 18.45 7.99 -24.49
C PHE A 227 19.32 6.72 -24.52
N GLY A 228 18.69 5.56 -24.80
CA GLY A 228 19.33 4.26 -24.77
C GLY A 228 19.43 3.63 -23.37
N GLY A 229 18.88 4.28 -22.36
CA GLY A 229 18.69 3.72 -21.03
C GLY A 229 19.97 3.22 -20.35
N PHE A 230 19.86 2.05 -19.70
CA PHE A 230 20.96 1.41 -18.98
C PHE A 230 20.99 -0.11 -19.26
N ASP A 231 22.10 -0.76 -18.99
CA ASP A 231 22.21 -2.20 -19.10
C ASP A 231 21.68 -2.87 -17.84
N GLY A 232 20.49 -3.48 -17.96
CA GLY A 232 19.80 -4.07 -16.83
C GLY A 232 18.29 -4.12 -17.02
N TYR A 233 17.56 -4.12 -15.91
CA TYR A 233 16.11 -4.25 -15.87
C TYR A 233 15.49 -3.31 -14.83
N ILE A 234 14.29 -2.83 -15.15
CA ILE A 234 13.41 -2.10 -14.24
C ILE A 234 12.13 -2.92 -14.00
N SER A 235 11.66 -3.02 -12.76
CA SER A 235 10.48 -3.80 -12.41
C SER A 235 9.65 -3.10 -11.34
N LYS A 236 8.34 -3.31 -11.37
CA LYS A 236 7.37 -2.79 -10.39
C LYS A 236 7.58 -1.30 -10.09
N LEU A 237 7.69 -0.45 -11.12
CA LEU A 237 7.69 0.99 -10.89
C LEU A 237 6.28 1.41 -10.45
N GLN A 238 6.17 1.97 -9.24
CA GLN A 238 4.92 2.38 -8.64
C GLN A 238 5.03 3.78 -8.05
N TYR A 239 3.98 4.55 -8.19
CA TYR A 239 3.80 5.84 -7.53
C TYR A 239 2.90 5.68 -6.32
N HIS A 240 3.19 6.38 -5.24
CA HIS A 240 2.33 6.49 -4.06
C HIS A 240 2.12 7.98 -3.78
N ARG A 241 0.85 8.35 -3.60
CA ARG A 241 0.43 9.75 -3.38
C ARG A 241 0.70 10.26 -1.96
N LYS A 242 1.57 9.59 -1.24
CA LYS A 242 1.99 9.94 0.13
C LYS A 242 3.45 9.60 0.36
N ALA A 243 4.06 10.22 1.35
CA ALA A 243 5.32 9.74 1.89
C ALA A 243 5.07 8.41 2.64
N LEU A 244 5.65 7.32 2.11
CA LEU A 244 5.53 6.00 2.75
C LEU A 244 6.39 5.96 4.02
N ASP A 245 5.85 5.31 5.05
CA ASP A 245 6.61 5.00 6.25
C ASP A 245 7.55 3.79 6.06
N TYR A 246 8.41 3.56 7.04
CA TYR A 246 9.37 2.45 7.00
C TYR A 246 8.70 1.08 6.86
N SER A 247 7.60 0.85 7.56
CA SER A 247 6.87 -0.42 7.55
C SER A 247 6.23 -0.69 6.18
N GLU A 248 5.69 0.35 5.55
CA GLU A 248 5.10 0.26 4.20
C GLU A 248 6.18 -0.05 3.16
N ILE A 249 7.32 0.63 3.23
CA ILE A 249 8.46 0.37 2.33
C ILE A 249 8.99 -1.05 2.54
N GLU A 250 9.13 -1.51 3.77
CA GLU A 250 9.58 -2.87 4.09
C GLU A 250 8.63 -3.93 3.52
N ASN A 251 7.32 -3.71 3.59
CA ASN A 251 6.33 -4.62 3.00
C ASN A 251 6.48 -4.71 1.48
N ILE A 252 6.72 -3.59 0.78
CA ILE A 252 6.98 -3.58 -0.67
C ILE A 252 8.28 -4.34 -0.98
N VAL A 253 9.31 -4.17 -0.16
CA VAL A 253 10.59 -4.90 -0.33
C VAL A 253 10.39 -6.41 -0.16
N LYS A 254 9.58 -6.85 0.79
CA LYS A 254 9.28 -8.29 1.00
C LYS A 254 8.56 -8.94 -0.19
N GLU A 255 7.82 -8.16 -0.98
CA GLU A 255 7.17 -8.68 -2.19
C GLU A 255 8.15 -9.05 -3.31
N GLY A 256 9.33 -8.43 -3.33
CA GLY A 256 10.33 -8.62 -4.37
C GLY A 256 9.94 -8.04 -5.75
N PRO A 257 10.83 -8.12 -6.75
CA PRO A 257 10.56 -7.73 -8.14
C PRO A 257 9.50 -8.65 -8.76
N SER A 258 9.00 -8.28 -9.94
CA SER A 258 8.05 -9.13 -10.66
C SER A 258 8.69 -10.47 -11.03
N LYS A 259 7.92 -11.54 -10.88
CA LYS A 259 8.30 -12.90 -11.32
C LYS A 259 8.16 -13.09 -12.83
N ASP A 260 7.56 -12.13 -13.53
CA ASP A 260 7.47 -12.17 -14.98
C ASP A 260 8.88 -12.15 -15.55
N ALA A 261 9.20 -13.14 -16.36
CA ALA A 261 10.53 -13.34 -16.91
C ALA A 261 11.07 -12.03 -17.53
N CYS A 262 12.23 -11.62 -17.09
CA CYS A 262 13.02 -10.61 -17.78
C CYS A 262 13.48 -11.20 -19.12
N GLY A 263 12.63 -11.14 -20.16
CA GLY A 263 12.98 -11.69 -21.48
C GLY A 263 13.45 -13.14 -21.43
N ASP A 264 13.26 -13.86 -22.41
CA ASP A 264 13.54 -15.26 -22.81
C ASP A 264 14.58 -16.13 -22.05
N THR A 265 15.11 -15.74 -20.91
CA THR A 265 16.19 -16.47 -20.24
C THR A 265 15.72 -17.47 -19.18
N GLY A 266 14.45 -17.51 -18.81
CA GLY A 266 13.92 -18.49 -17.85
C GLY A 266 14.62 -18.55 -16.48
N GLU A 267 15.61 -17.68 -16.26
CA GLU A 267 16.31 -17.57 -14.99
C GLU A 267 15.52 -16.70 -14.01
N TYR A 268 15.08 -17.30 -12.94
CA TYR A 268 14.52 -16.55 -11.83
C TYR A 268 15.57 -15.59 -11.26
N PRO A 269 15.19 -14.37 -10.87
CA PRO A 269 16.09 -13.49 -10.19
C PRO A 269 16.76 -14.17 -8.99
N PRO A 270 18.08 -14.04 -8.81
CA PRO A 270 18.84 -14.80 -7.81
C PRO A 270 18.42 -14.56 -6.35
N TYR A 271 17.60 -13.57 -6.06
CA TYR A 271 17.08 -13.34 -4.71
C TYR A 271 16.06 -14.39 -4.24
N LEU A 272 15.58 -15.29 -5.12
CA LEU A 272 14.80 -16.48 -4.77
C LEU A 272 15.70 -17.69 -4.45
N ASP A 273 16.99 -17.57 -4.63
CA ASP A 273 17.95 -18.60 -4.25
C ASP A 273 18.28 -18.43 -2.76
N ASP A 274 18.09 -19.51 -2.00
CA ASP A 274 18.37 -19.53 -0.55
C ASP A 274 19.82 -19.14 -0.24
N SER A 275 20.76 -19.35 -1.18
CA SER A 275 22.16 -18.93 -1.08
C SER A 275 22.32 -17.42 -0.89
N TRP A 276 21.38 -16.61 -1.38
CA TRP A 276 21.44 -15.15 -1.26
C TRP A 276 21.35 -14.64 0.20
N TRP A 277 20.75 -15.43 1.09
CA TRP A 277 20.58 -15.11 2.50
C TRP A 277 21.75 -15.57 3.38
N TYR A 278 22.60 -16.48 2.87
CA TYR A 278 23.69 -17.08 3.60
C TYR A 278 25.08 -16.48 3.30
N ASP A 279 25.18 -15.61 2.27
CA ASP A 279 26.43 -14.92 1.88
C ASP A 279 26.56 -13.50 2.45
N LEU A 280 26.00 -13.26 3.66
CA LEU A 280 26.17 -12.01 4.42
C LEU A 280 27.21 -12.17 5.51
#